data_fbd956ff68df03d3800a85a381c247fc
#
_entry.id   fbd956ff68df03d3800a85a381c247fc
#
_cell.length_a   1.000
_cell.length_b   1.000
_cell.length_c   1.000
_cell.angle_alpha   90.00
_cell.angle_beta   90.00
_cell.angle_gamma   90.00
#
_symmetry.space_group_name_H-M   'P 1'
#
loop_
_entity.id
_entity.type
_entity.pdbx_description
1 polymer ?
#
loop_
_entity_poly.entity_id
_entity_poly.type
_entity_poly.pdbx_seq_one_letter_code
_entity_poly.pdbx_strand_id
1 'polypeptide(L)'
;YHDTSHGAMVNVAVAPCSPFSVSRALMRESAALARAHGVRLHTHLAENDHDLAYSREKFNCTPTEYAQDLGWLGDDVWHAHCVKLDDAGISLFAATRTGVAHCPCSNMRLASGIAPVRRMLDAGVPVGLGVDGSASNDAAHLVNEARQALLLARVGRALAPPETRTAPNGGRRTFFGCDLGPAEMTARGLSATVVGALD
;
A
#
# COMPACT_ATOMS: atom_id res chain seq x y z
N TYR A 1 19.19 -18.90 4.36
CA TYR A 1 19.59 -17.48 4.35
C TYR A 1 18.59 -16.57 5.10
N HIS A 2 17.39 -17.06 5.46
CA HIS A 2 16.43 -16.30 6.26
C HIS A 2 16.91 -16.22 7.71
N ASP A 3 17.14 -15.00 8.20
CA ASP A 3 17.59 -14.73 9.55
C ASP A 3 16.47 -13.99 10.30
N THR A 4 15.96 -14.58 11.38
CA THR A 4 14.87 -14.01 12.20
C THR A 4 15.37 -13.25 13.42
N SER A 5 16.68 -13.08 13.59
CA SER A 5 17.25 -12.34 14.71
C SER A 5 16.91 -10.84 14.61
N HIS A 6 16.86 -10.17 15.76
CA HIS A 6 16.62 -8.72 15.78
C HIS A 6 17.75 -7.98 15.04
N GLY A 7 17.39 -7.12 14.08
CA GLY A 7 18.35 -6.40 13.25
C GLY A 7 18.99 -7.22 12.12
N ALA A 8 18.46 -8.41 11.81
CA ALA A 8 18.94 -9.23 10.72
C ALA A 8 18.96 -8.47 9.38
N MET A 9 20.07 -8.60 8.64
CA MET A 9 20.26 -7.92 7.35
C MET A 9 19.63 -8.69 6.18
N VAL A 10 19.26 -9.97 6.36
CA VAL A 10 18.71 -10.82 5.30
C VAL A 10 17.43 -11.48 5.78
N ASN A 11 16.32 -11.09 5.17
CA ASN A 11 15.03 -11.74 5.34
C ASN A 11 14.51 -12.25 4.00
N VAL A 12 13.81 -13.38 4.02
CA VAL A 12 13.20 -13.98 2.83
C VAL A 12 11.70 -13.75 2.88
N ALA A 13 11.11 -13.39 1.74
CA ALA A 13 9.67 -13.36 1.52
C ALA A 13 9.32 -14.16 0.27
N VAL A 14 8.14 -14.77 0.23
CA VAL A 14 7.59 -15.39 -0.98
C VAL A 14 6.81 -14.31 -1.74
N ALA A 15 7.21 -14.06 -2.99
CA ALA A 15 6.75 -12.89 -3.74
C ALA A 15 6.39 -13.20 -5.21
N PRO A 16 5.30 -13.96 -5.50
CA PRO A 16 4.77 -14.03 -6.85
C PRO A 16 4.36 -12.63 -7.32
N CYS A 17 4.58 -12.32 -8.61
CA CYS A 17 4.49 -10.96 -9.13
C CYS A 17 3.14 -10.30 -8.85
N SER A 18 2.03 -10.93 -9.27
CA SER A 18 0.68 -10.44 -8.96
C SER A 18 -0.34 -11.59 -9.02
N PRO A 19 -1.50 -11.47 -8.36
CA PRO A 19 -2.57 -12.46 -8.45
C PRO A 19 -3.12 -12.63 -9.87
N PHE A 20 -2.82 -11.71 -10.77
CA PHE A 20 -3.33 -11.69 -12.14
C PHE A 20 -2.33 -12.24 -13.16
N SER A 21 -1.04 -12.29 -12.81
CA SER A 21 0.03 -12.79 -13.68
C SER A 21 0.44 -14.22 -13.40
N VAL A 22 -0.09 -14.84 -12.33
CA VAL A 22 0.18 -16.24 -11.96
C VAL A 22 -1.12 -17.00 -11.70
N SER A 23 -1.06 -18.32 -11.67
CA SER A 23 -2.26 -19.15 -11.45
C SER A 23 -2.77 -19.05 -10.00
N ARG A 24 -4.07 -19.29 -9.80
CA ARG A 24 -4.67 -19.41 -8.46
C ARG A 24 -3.99 -20.48 -7.61
N ALA A 25 -3.61 -21.60 -8.23
CA ALA A 25 -2.91 -22.67 -7.54
C ALA A 25 -1.57 -22.17 -7.00
N LEU A 26 -0.76 -21.50 -7.84
CA LEU A 26 0.52 -20.94 -7.42
C LEU A 26 0.36 -19.93 -6.28
N MET A 27 -0.64 -19.05 -6.32
CA MET A 27 -0.89 -18.11 -5.22
C MET A 27 -1.20 -18.84 -3.91
N ARG A 28 -2.08 -19.84 -3.92
CA ARG A 28 -2.43 -20.61 -2.71
C ARG A 28 -1.27 -21.43 -2.17
N GLU A 29 -0.53 -22.09 -3.07
CA GLU A 29 0.67 -22.86 -2.69
C GLU A 29 1.77 -21.96 -2.12
N SER A 30 1.95 -20.76 -2.70
CA SER A 30 2.87 -19.74 -2.19
C SER A 30 2.51 -19.29 -0.77
N ALA A 31 1.23 -19.04 -0.50
CA ALA A 31 0.76 -18.68 0.84
C ALA A 31 0.98 -19.80 1.85
N ALA A 32 0.68 -21.05 1.46
CA ALA A 32 0.91 -22.21 2.30
C ALA A 32 2.41 -22.43 2.57
N LEU A 33 3.25 -22.33 1.54
CA LEU A 33 4.71 -22.46 1.65
C LEU A 33 5.29 -21.40 2.59
N ALA A 34 4.94 -20.13 2.41
CA ALA A 34 5.45 -19.06 3.24
C ALA A 34 5.14 -19.29 4.73
N ARG A 35 3.89 -19.64 5.04
CA ARG A 35 3.45 -19.90 6.41
C ARG A 35 4.09 -21.15 7.02
N ALA A 36 4.29 -22.21 6.21
CA ALA A 36 5.00 -23.40 6.64
C ALA A 36 6.46 -23.13 7.03
N HIS A 37 7.08 -22.11 6.43
CA HIS A 37 8.46 -21.70 6.70
C HIS A 37 8.57 -20.45 7.59
N GLY A 38 7.46 -19.88 8.05
CA GLY A 38 7.47 -18.67 8.88
C GLY A 38 8.04 -17.44 8.17
N VAL A 39 7.94 -17.38 6.83
CA VAL A 39 8.37 -16.23 6.02
C VAL A 39 7.18 -15.42 5.57
N ARG A 40 7.40 -14.15 5.25
CA ARG A 40 6.34 -13.21 4.84
C ARG A 40 5.95 -13.37 3.38
N LEU A 41 4.81 -12.78 3.03
CA LEU A 41 4.20 -12.79 1.70
C LEU A 41 4.15 -11.39 1.12
N HIS A 42 4.53 -11.26 -0.14
CA HIS A 42 4.47 -9.99 -0.89
C HIS A 42 3.96 -10.20 -2.31
N THR A 43 3.10 -9.29 -2.79
CA THR A 43 2.67 -9.24 -4.19
C THR A 43 2.17 -7.85 -4.55
N HIS A 44 1.94 -7.57 -5.84
CA HIS A 44 1.29 -6.35 -6.33
C HIS A 44 -0.22 -6.55 -6.33
N LEU A 45 -0.99 -5.54 -5.91
CA LEU A 45 -2.45 -5.63 -5.83
C LEU A 45 -3.12 -4.29 -6.10
N ALA A 46 -4.21 -4.32 -6.88
CA ALA A 46 -5.06 -3.15 -7.12
C ALA A 46 -4.27 -1.91 -7.56
N GLU A 47 -3.28 -2.11 -8.43
CA GLU A 47 -2.41 -1.05 -8.88
C GLU A 47 -3.11 -0.10 -9.83
N ASN A 48 -3.90 -0.64 -10.78
CA ASN A 48 -4.50 0.13 -11.87
C ASN A 48 -5.91 -0.38 -12.21
N ASP A 49 -6.56 0.26 -13.17
CA ASP A 49 -7.92 -0.09 -13.58
C ASP A 49 -8.02 -1.44 -14.28
N HIS A 50 -6.93 -1.92 -14.90
CA HIS A 50 -6.89 -3.25 -15.50
C HIS A 50 -6.97 -4.36 -14.45
N ASP A 51 -6.37 -4.18 -13.30
CA ASP A 51 -6.47 -5.13 -12.17
C ASP A 51 -7.92 -5.28 -11.71
N LEU A 52 -8.65 -4.16 -11.61
CA LEU A 52 -10.06 -4.17 -11.26
C LEU A 52 -10.91 -4.87 -12.33
N ALA A 53 -10.70 -4.52 -13.59
CA ALA A 53 -11.44 -5.12 -14.71
C ALA A 53 -11.19 -6.62 -14.79
N TYR A 54 -9.93 -7.05 -14.74
CA TYR A 54 -9.55 -8.45 -14.78
C TYR A 54 -10.19 -9.26 -13.64
N SER A 55 -10.11 -8.74 -12.41
CA SER A 55 -10.67 -9.42 -11.25
C SER A 55 -12.19 -9.60 -11.38
N ARG A 56 -12.90 -8.57 -11.85
CA ARG A 56 -14.34 -8.62 -12.10
C ARG A 56 -14.71 -9.59 -13.23
N GLU A 57 -14.02 -9.53 -14.35
CA GLU A 57 -14.31 -10.38 -15.53
C GLU A 57 -14.02 -11.86 -15.26
N LYS A 58 -12.92 -12.16 -14.61
CA LYS A 58 -12.47 -13.54 -14.43
C LYS A 58 -13.02 -14.21 -13.17
N PHE A 59 -13.25 -13.44 -12.11
CA PHE A 59 -13.57 -14.00 -10.79
C PHE A 59 -14.84 -13.41 -10.18
N ASN A 60 -15.44 -12.41 -10.81
CA ASN A 60 -16.64 -11.71 -10.35
C ASN A 60 -16.47 -11.13 -8.93
N CYS A 61 -15.28 -10.63 -8.61
CA CYS A 61 -14.95 -10.05 -7.31
C CYS A 61 -13.99 -8.86 -7.45
N THR A 62 -13.76 -8.13 -6.38
CA THR A 62 -12.69 -7.12 -6.31
C THR A 62 -11.32 -7.77 -6.16
N PRO A 63 -10.21 -7.07 -6.46
CA PRO A 63 -8.87 -7.58 -6.18
C PRO A 63 -8.65 -7.97 -4.72
N THR A 64 -9.25 -7.24 -3.77
CA THR A 64 -9.14 -7.51 -2.33
C THR A 64 -9.88 -8.79 -1.94
N GLU A 65 -11.11 -8.99 -2.45
CA GLU A 65 -11.86 -10.22 -2.24
C GLU A 65 -11.13 -11.42 -2.86
N TYR A 66 -10.50 -11.23 -4.01
CA TYR A 66 -9.68 -12.26 -4.63
C TYR A 66 -8.44 -12.59 -3.79
N ALA A 67 -7.74 -11.59 -3.26
CA ALA A 67 -6.63 -11.81 -2.34
C ALA A 67 -7.08 -12.57 -1.08
N GLN A 68 -8.26 -12.25 -0.54
CA GLN A 68 -8.86 -12.96 0.60
C GLN A 68 -9.12 -14.45 0.26
N ASP A 69 -9.73 -14.74 -0.88
CA ASP A 69 -10.00 -16.12 -1.34
C ASP A 69 -8.71 -16.94 -1.53
N LEU A 70 -7.63 -16.28 -1.90
CA LEU A 70 -6.32 -16.91 -2.09
C LEU A 70 -5.53 -17.10 -0.79
N GLY A 71 -6.00 -16.57 0.34
CA GLY A 71 -5.29 -16.60 1.62
C GLY A 71 -4.17 -15.56 1.74
N TRP A 72 -4.28 -14.46 0.99
CA TRP A 72 -3.29 -13.38 0.91
C TRP A 72 -3.66 -12.17 1.75
N LEU A 73 -4.16 -12.40 2.97
CA LEU A 73 -4.41 -11.41 4.00
C LEU A 73 -3.81 -11.89 5.33
N GLY A 74 -3.36 -10.95 6.14
CA GLY A 74 -2.76 -11.23 7.45
C GLY A 74 -1.61 -10.27 7.77
N ASP A 75 -1.11 -10.32 9.00
CA ASP A 75 0.03 -9.52 9.46
C ASP A 75 1.39 -10.06 8.92
N ASP A 76 1.35 -11.21 8.28
CA ASP A 76 2.45 -11.81 7.52
C ASP A 76 2.47 -11.38 6.04
N VAL A 77 1.52 -10.54 5.60
CA VAL A 77 1.31 -10.17 4.19
C VAL A 77 1.39 -8.66 4.00
N TRP A 78 2.03 -8.23 2.91
CA TRP A 78 1.90 -6.85 2.42
C TRP A 78 1.76 -6.81 0.89
N HIS A 79 1.01 -5.83 0.41
CA HIS A 79 0.77 -5.61 -1.01
C HIS A 79 1.39 -4.30 -1.49
N ALA A 80 2.02 -4.32 -2.66
CA ALA A 80 2.49 -3.10 -3.30
C ALA A 80 1.35 -2.34 -3.98
N HIS A 81 1.51 -1.03 -4.10
CA HIS A 81 0.65 -0.04 -4.77
C HIS A 81 -0.68 0.22 -4.08
N CYS A 82 -1.64 -0.69 -4.14
CA CYS A 82 -2.99 -0.55 -3.59
C CYS A 82 -3.69 0.78 -3.97
N VAL A 83 -3.42 1.28 -5.19
CA VAL A 83 -3.92 2.58 -5.68
C VAL A 83 -5.44 2.57 -5.80
N LYS A 84 -6.00 1.44 -6.21
CA LYS A 84 -7.43 1.24 -6.47
C LYS A 84 -8.15 0.53 -5.30
N LEU A 85 -7.57 0.55 -4.11
CA LEU A 85 -8.20 -0.04 -2.94
C LEU A 85 -9.42 0.79 -2.53
N ASP A 86 -10.57 0.16 -2.43
CA ASP A 86 -11.83 0.77 -2.01
C ASP A 86 -11.99 0.75 -0.46
N ASP A 87 -13.06 1.34 0.05
CA ASP A 87 -13.31 1.41 1.50
C ASP A 87 -13.49 0.04 2.13
N ALA A 88 -14.08 -0.91 1.42
CA ALA A 88 -14.25 -2.27 1.91
C ALA A 88 -12.88 -2.97 2.01
N GLY A 89 -12.03 -2.82 1.00
CA GLY A 89 -10.67 -3.32 1.00
C GLY A 89 -9.80 -2.69 2.10
N ILE A 90 -9.89 -1.38 2.29
CA ILE A 90 -9.19 -0.68 3.38
C ILE A 90 -9.63 -1.24 4.74
N SER A 91 -10.94 -1.41 4.97
CA SER A 91 -11.47 -1.95 6.21
C SER A 91 -11.00 -3.39 6.45
N LEU A 92 -10.95 -4.20 5.41
CA LEU A 92 -10.46 -5.58 5.48
C LEU A 92 -8.96 -5.65 5.79
N PHE A 93 -8.14 -4.79 5.17
CA PHE A 93 -6.71 -4.72 5.45
C PHE A 93 -6.44 -4.27 6.88
N ALA A 94 -7.19 -3.27 7.38
CA ALA A 94 -7.09 -2.84 8.77
C ALA A 94 -7.44 -3.97 9.74
N ALA A 95 -8.55 -4.68 9.51
CA ALA A 95 -9.01 -5.78 10.35
C ALA A 95 -8.05 -6.96 10.39
N THR A 96 -7.38 -7.25 9.26
CA THR A 96 -6.43 -8.36 9.12
C THR A 96 -4.98 -7.95 9.39
N ARG A 97 -4.71 -6.66 9.59
CA ARG A 97 -3.35 -6.08 9.70
C ARG A 97 -2.50 -6.32 8.45
N THR A 98 -3.12 -6.49 7.30
CA THR A 98 -2.42 -6.62 6.02
C THR A 98 -1.73 -5.30 5.67
N GLY A 99 -0.44 -5.35 5.37
CA GLY A 99 0.38 -4.18 5.08
C GLY A 99 0.25 -3.67 3.63
N VAL A 100 0.64 -2.43 3.42
CA VAL A 100 0.74 -1.80 2.10
C VAL A 100 2.11 -1.17 1.91
N ALA A 101 2.78 -1.46 0.79
CA ALA A 101 3.96 -0.75 0.33
C ALA A 101 3.54 0.30 -0.69
N HIS A 102 3.48 1.57 -0.28
CA HIS A 102 3.16 2.68 -1.16
C HIS A 102 4.36 3.06 -2.03
N CYS A 103 4.18 3.05 -3.36
CA CYS A 103 5.21 3.31 -4.36
C CYS A 103 4.86 4.56 -5.19
N PRO A 104 4.92 5.77 -4.61
CA PRO A 104 4.39 6.98 -5.25
C PRO A 104 5.07 7.33 -6.58
N CYS A 105 6.39 7.22 -6.70
CA CYS A 105 7.08 7.52 -7.96
C CYS A 105 6.67 6.54 -9.08
N SER A 106 6.62 5.25 -8.78
CA SER A 106 6.16 4.23 -9.73
C SER A 106 4.71 4.49 -10.14
N ASN A 107 3.81 4.73 -9.18
CA ASN A 107 2.40 5.00 -9.46
C ASN A 107 2.21 6.22 -10.39
N MET A 108 3.02 7.27 -10.21
CA MET A 108 2.99 8.44 -11.10
C MET A 108 3.53 8.10 -12.49
N ARG A 109 4.67 7.41 -12.56
CA ARG A 109 5.31 7.07 -13.83
C ARG A 109 4.45 6.15 -14.69
N LEU A 110 3.76 5.20 -14.08
CA LEU A 110 2.86 4.26 -14.74
C LEU A 110 1.44 4.79 -14.91
N ALA A 111 1.17 6.03 -14.46
CA ALA A 111 -0.15 6.65 -14.48
C ALA A 111 -1.22 5.82 -13.76
N SER A 112 -0.84 5.04 -12.76
CA SER A 112 -1.75 4.21 -11.96
C SER A 112 -2.72 5.04 -11.13
N GLY A 113 -2.29 6.22 -10.66
CA GLY A 113 -3.10 7.15 -9.90
C GLY A 113 -2.51 7.48 -8.52
N ILE A 114 -3.36 8.02 -7.65
CA ILE A 114 -2.99 8.40 -6.27
C ILE A 114 -3.61 7.40 -5.30
N ALA A 115 -2.77 6.63 -4.61
CA ALA A 115 -3.23 5.67 -3.60
C ALA A 115 -3.92 6.39 -2.42
N PRO A 116 -4.99 5.83 -1.84
CA PRO A 116 -5.75 6.43 -0.75
C PRO A 116 -5.05 6.30 0.61
N VAL A 117 -3.75 6.64 0.67
CA VAL A 117 -2.86 6.42 1.82
C VAL A 117 -3.41 7.03 3.10
N ARG A 118 -3.97 8.25 3.03
CA ARG A 118 -4.55 8.88 4.22
C ARG A 118 -5.69 8.07 4.81
N ARG A 119 -6.59 7.55 3.96
CA ARG A 119 -7.71 6.69 4.38
C ARG A 119 -7.22 5.37 4.98
N MET A 120 -6.17 4.78 4.40
CA MET A 120 -5.53 3.57 4.94
C MET A 120 -4.97 3.82 6.34
N LEU A 121 -4.19 4.90 6.52
CA LEU A 121 -3.62 5.28 7.82
C LEU A 121 -4.69 5.59 8.86
N ASP A 122 -5.76 6.30 8.49
CA ASP A 122 -6.87 6.62 9.38
C ASP A 122 -7.64 5.38 9.84
N ALA A 123 -7.71 4.36 8.98
CA ALA A 123 -8.30 3.06 9.29
C ALA A 123 -7.37 2.14 10.10
N GLY A 124 -6.09 2.48 10.26
CA GLY A 124 -5.10 1.68 10.98
C GLY A 124 -4.41 0.61 10.12
N VAL A 125 -4.46 0.72 8.79
CA VAL A 125 -3.68 -0.15 7.90
C VAL A 125 -2.19 0.15 8.06
N PRO A 126 -1.32 -0.85 8.25
CA PRO A 126 0.12 -0.66 8.22
C PRO A 126 0.58 -0.22 6.82
N VAL A 127 1.11 0.99 6.69
CA VAL A 127 1.60 1.52 5.41
C VAL A 127 3.07 1.86 5.50
N GLY A 128 3.87 1.25 4.64
CA GLY A 128 5.27 1.57 4.41
C GLY A 128 5.50 2.17 3.02
N LEU A 129 6.76 2.44 2.70
CA LEU A 129 7.20 2.92 1.38
C LEU A 129 7.92 1.82 0.61
N GLY A 130 7.73 1.80 -0.70
CA GLY A 130 8.48 1.00 -1.63
C GLY A 130 9.02 1.84 -2.79
N VAL A 131 10.20 1.53 -3.28
CA VAL A 131 10.79 2.19 -4.46
C VAL A 131 10.33 1.54 -5.77
N ASP A 132 9.86 0.30 -5.70
CA ASP A 132 9.51 -0.53 -6.86
C ASP A 132 10.72 -0.83 -7.78
N GLY A 133 10.48 -1.39 -8.95
CA GLY A 133 11.53 -1.74 -9.90
C GLY A 133 12.11 -0.53 -10.62
N SER A 134 13.36 -0.64 -11.08
CA SER A 134 14.07 0.44 -11.76
C SER A 134 13.41 0.89 -13.08
N ALA A 135 12.60 0.04 -13.70
CA ALA A 135 11.83 0.39 -14.90
C ALA A 135 10.76 1.45 -14.63
N SER A 136 10.16 1.45 -13.43
CA SER A 136 9.14 2.40 -13.02
C SER A 136 9.64 3.46 -12.04
N ASN A 137 10.84 3.29 -11.47
CA ASN A 137 11.49 4.25 -10.58
C ASN A 137 13.00 4.18 -10.68
N ASP A 138 13.59 4.99 -11.56
CA ASP A 138 15.02 5.04 -11.82
C ASP A 138 15.84 5.67 -10.69
N ALA A 139 15.23 6.43 -9.79
CA ALA A 139 15.91 7.04 -8.65
C ALA A 139 16.23 6.05 -7.52
N ALA A 140 15.42 5.03 -7.31
CA ALA A 140 15.54 4.00 -6.27
C ALA A 140 15.90 4.59 -4.87
N HIS A 141 15.27 5.71 -4.50
CA HIS A 141 15.66 6.50 -3.33
C HIS A 141 14.49 6.65 -2.35
N LEU A 142 14.49 5.86 -1.28
CA LEU A 142 13.35 5.74 -0.34
C LEU A 142 12.97 7.08 0.33
N VAL A 143 13.91 7.97 0.63
CA VAL A 143 13.60 9.30 1.19
C VAL A 143 12.89 10.18 0.15
N ASN A 144 13.20 10.01 -1.13
CA ASN A 144 12.46 10.68 -2.20
C ASN A 144 11.03 10.17 -2.29
N GLU A 145 10.81 8.86 -2.10
CA GLU A 145 9.45 8.30 -2.01
C GLU A 145 8.64 8.95 -0.89
N ALA A 146 9.23 9.17 0.28
CA ALA A 146 8.56 9.88 1.38
C ALA A 146 8.13 11.30 0.99
N ARG A 147 9.00 12.04 0.27
CA ARG A 147 8.68 13.37 -0.25
C ARG A 147 7.54 13.31 -1.27
N GLN A 148 7.58 12.37 -2.21
CA GLN A 148 6.54 12.23 -3.23
C GLN A 148 5.20 11.78 -2.62
N ALA A 149 5.22 10.87 -1.66
CA ALA A 149 4.02 10.47 -0.93
C ALA A 149 3.32 11.66 -0.27
N LEU A 150 4.08 12.55 0.38
CA LEU A 150 3.54 13.78 0.98
C LEU A 150 2.92 14.72 -0.07
N LEU A 151 3.63 14.95 -1.18
CA LEU A 151 3.15 15.84 -2.23
C LEU A 151 1.88 15.30 -2.90
N LEU A 152 1.84 13.99 -3.20
CA LEU A 152 0.67 13.33 -3.78
C LEU A 152 -0.53 13.33 -2.83
N ALA A 153 -0.32 13.12 -1.53
CA ALA A 153 -1.40 13.21 -0.55
C ALA A 153 -2.06 14.60 -0.55
N ARG A 154 -1.28 15.67 -0.71
CA ARG A 154 -1.79 17.04 -0.85
C ARG A 154 -2.57 17.24 -2.14
N VAL A 155 -2.04 16.78 -3.27
CA VAL A 155 -2.71 16.86 -4.57
C VAL A 155 -3.99 16.04 -4.55
N GLY A 156 -3.96 14.81 -4.07
CA GLY A 156 -5.15 13.95 -3.96
C GLY A 156 -6.24 14.59 -3.12
N ARG A 157 -5.89 15.24 -2.00
CA ARG A 157 -6.84 15.98 -1.19
C ARG A 157 -7.44 17.20 -1.94
N ALA A 158 -6.63 17.92 -2.71
CA ALA A 158 -7.11 19.05 -3.49
C ALA A 158 -8.09 18.63 -4.60
N LEU A 159 -7.92 17.42 -5.15
CA LEU A 159 -8.79 16.85 -6.18
C LEU A 159 -10.06 16.21 -5.60
N ALA A 160 -10.09 15.89 -4.31
CA ALA A 160 -11.27 15.33 -3.68
C ALA A 160 -12.43 16.36 -3.65
N PRO A 161 -13.71 15.92 -3.74
CA PRO A 161 -14.87 16.79 -3.62
C PRO A 161 -14.82 17.62 -2.33
N PRO A 162 -15.25 18.91 -2.34
CA PRO A 162 -15.16 19.79 -1.18
C PRO A 162 -15.82 19.23 0.09
N GLU A 163 -16.93 18.51 -0.06
CA GLU A 163 -17.68 17.86 1.02
C GLU A 163 -16.92 16.73 1.72
N THR A 164 -15.95 16.11 1.02
CA THR A 164 -15.12 15.04 1.58
C THR A 164 -13.82 15.55 2.21
N ARG A 165 -13.60 16.88 2.17
CA ARG A 165 -12.39 17.54 2.69
C ARG A 165 -12.51 17.93 4.16
N THR A 166 -13.42 17.33 4.93
CA THR A 166 -13.57 17.64 6.34
C THR A 166 -12.31 17.24 7.12
N ALA A 167 -11.82 18.18 7.93
CA ALA A 167 -10.72 17.89 8.84
C ALA A 167 -11.19 16.96 9.96
N PRO A 168 -10.39 15.97 10.36
CA PRO A 168 -10.73 15.07 11.48
C PRO A 168 -11.00 15.80 12.81
N ASN A 169 -10.58 17.04 12.95
CA ASN A 169 -10.59 17.84 14.18
C ASN A 169 -11.32 19.19 14.08
N GLY A 170 -12.37 19.29 13.27
CA GLY A 170 -13.32 20.43 13.32
C GLY A 170 -12.82 21.76 12.75
N GLY A 171 -11.79 21.73 11.92
CA GLY A 171 -11.75 22.67 10.88
C GLY A 171 -11.04 23.98 10.96
N ARG A 172 -9.75 24.10 11.16
CA ARG A 172 -9.03 25.24 10.59
C ARG A 172 -8.35 24.85 9.28
N ARG A 173 -8.85 25.37 8.16
CA ARG A 173 -8.09 25.36 6.89
C ARG A 173 -6.80 26.16 7.11
N THR A 174 -5.67 25.52 7.01
CA THR A 174 -4.40 26.25 6.95
C THR A 174 -4.29 26.93 5.59
N PHE A 175 -3.53 28.01 5.50
CA PHE A 175 -3.29 28.81 4.29
C PHE A 175 -2.90 27.98 3.04
N PHE A 176 -2.40 26.76 3.25
CA PHE A 176 -1.99 25.84 2.18
C PHE A 176 -3.03 24.73 1.86
N GLY A 177 -4.25 24.84 2.34
CA GLY A 177 -5.32 23.86 2.05
C GLY A 177 -5.12 22.48 2.68
N CYS A 178 -4.20 22.32 3.61
CA CYS A 178 -4.03 21.11 4.41
C CYS A 178 -4.31 21.43 5.90
N ASP A 179 -4.98 20.50 6.58
CA ASP A 179 -5.42 20.67 7.96
C ASP A 179 -4.31 20.45 8.99
N LEU A 180 -3.12 20.11 8.53
CA LEU A 180 -1.95 19.87 9.37
C LEU A 180 -0.99 21.05 9.23
N GLY A 181 -0.53 21.61 10.36
CA GLY A 181 0.56 22.57 10.37
C GLY A 181 1.86 21.95 9.87
N PRO A 182 2.86 22.75 9.43
CA PRO A 182 4.13 22.23 8.92
C PRO A 182 4.82 21.22 9.84
N ALA A 183 4.80 21.43 11.15
CA ALA A 183 5.37 20.52 12.14
C ALA A 183 4.58 19.20 12.22
N GLU A 184 3.27 19.26 12.15
CA GLU A 184 2.38 18.10 12.22
C GLU A 184 2.40 17.28 10.92
N MET A 185 2.58 17.95 9.77
CA MET A 185 2.81 17.28 8.50
C MET A 185 4.16 16.54 8.47
N THR A 186 5.18 17.14 9.05
CA THR A 186 6.51 16.51 9.17
C THR A 186 6.46 15.34 10.15
N ALA A 187 5.82 15.49 11.29
CA ALA A 187 5.75 14.44 12.30
C ALA A 187 4.83 13.28 11.91
N ARG A 188 3.65 13.55 11.33
CA ARG A 188 2.69 12.50 10.96
C ARG A 188 2.85 11.97 9.54
N GLY A 189 3.22 12.81 8.58
CA GLY A 189 3.43 12.41 7.19
C GLY A 189 4.75 11.67 6.98
N LEU A 190 5.85 12.23 7.47
CA LEU A 190 7.16 11.63 7.31
C LEU A 190 7.42 10.50 8.32
N SER A 191 7.09 10.69 9.60
CA SER A 191 7.39 9.67 10.60
C SER A 191 6.50 8.43 10.46
N ALA A 192 5.20 8.58 10.21
CA ALA A 192 4.33 7.43 9.99
C ALA A 192 4.70 6.66 8.71
N THR A 193 5.18 7.36 7.68
CA THR A 193 5.58 6.73 6.41
C THR A 193 6.98 6.10 6.51
N VAL A 194 7.89 6.69 7.26
CA VAL A 194 9.25 6.15 7.46
C VAL A 194 9.28 5.07 8.54
N VAL A 195 8.50 5.21 9.61
CA VAL A 195 8.41 4.19 10.68
C VAL A 195 7.70 2.94 10.18
N GLY A 196 6.65 3.07 9.37
CA GLY A 196 5.99 1.91 8.74
C GLY A 196 6.88 1.16 7.72
N ALA A 197 7.98 1.75 7.27
CA ALA A 197 8.97 1.12 6.40
C ALA A 197 10.12 0.44 7.19
N LEU A 198 10.23 0.73 8.49
CA LEU A 198 11.30 0.23 9.35
C LEU A 198 10.84 -0.86 10.33
N ASP A 199 9.53 -1.01 10.54
CA ASP A 199 8.88 -2.07 11.30
C ASP A 199 8.45 -3.22 10.37
#